data_6e0cab7a81cde692292dc7c17aa567b3
#
_entry.id   6e0cab7a81cde692292dc7c17aa567b3
#
_cell.length_a   1.000
_cell.length_b   1.000
_cell.length_c   1.000
_cell.angle_alpha   90.00
_cell.angle_beta   90.00
_cell.angle_gamma   90.00
#
_symmetry.space_group_name_H-M   'P 1'
#
loop_
_entity.id
_entity.type
_entity.pdbx_description
1 polymer ?
#
loop_
_entity_poly.entity_id
_entity_poly.type
_entity_poly.pdbx_seq_one_letter_code
_entity_poly.pdbx_strand_id
1 'polypeptide(L)'
;MREIPSPPVGLYQKGNYAFDRPAVAIVGTRRTTLYGQATAKKLASELARLGFCIVSGLARGIDSCAHEGALLVNGATAAVLGTGIDIIYPPENLDLYRRIENEGGAICSEFPFTRRADRQSFAMRNRIVAGMCSAIIVVESDVSGGSMITARFAGEQGRLVFAVPGRIDQPSSAGCHQLIRDGATLLTCVDDLLNEINYLDGMRPQPIPSKGSDAGDGGDTPAHVPSPTLFGGGDLTDDEQRLLACFLRAARCPASTPSPPRPDCPRTTFPPRS
;
A
#
# COMPACT_ATOMS: atom_id res chain seq x y z
N MET A 1 -16.41 -6.88 5.96
CA MET A 1 -16.57 -6.52 7.40
C MET A 1 -17.32 -7.56 8.24
N ARG A 2 -18.42 -8.15 7.80
CA ARG A 2 -19.16 -9.18 8.58
C ARG A 2 -18.38 -10.49 8.75
N GLU A 3 -17.44 -10.75 7.87
CA GLU A 3 -16.65 -11.99 7.79
C GLU A 3 -15.36 -11.98 8.62
N ILE A 4 -15.01 -10.83 9.23
CA ILE A 4 -13.77 -10.75 10.03
C ILE A 4 -13.98 -11.37 11.42
N PRO A 5 -12.94 -11.91 12.03
CA PRO A 5 -12.96 -12.29 13.44
C PRO A 5 -13.35 -11.08 14.31
N SER A 6 -14.33 -11.25 15.20
CA SER A 6 -14.84 -10.16 16.06
C SER A 6 -15.32 -8.93 15.28
N PRO A 7 -16.33 -9.04 14.40
CA PRO A 7 -16.85 -7.89 13.68
C PRO A 7 -17.44 -6.84 14.64
N PRO A 8 -17.36 -5.53 14.32
CA PRO A 8 -18.02 -4.52 15.12
C PRO A 8 -19.54 -4.69 15.04
N VAL A 9 -20.24 -4.55 16.16
CA VAL A 9 -21.72 -4.59 16.22
C VAL A 9 -22.31 -3.41 15.42
N GLY A 10 -21.63 -2.27 15.46
CA GLY A 10 -21.99 -1.08 14.69
C GLY A 10 -20.81 -0.13 14.60
N LEU A 11 -20.84 0.76 13.61
CA LEU A 11 -19.85 1.81 13.43
C LEU A 11 -20.58 3.16 13.38
N TYR A 12 -20.17 4.07 14.24
CA TYR A 12 -20.49 5.48 14.08
C TYR A 12 -19.78 6.02 12.85
N GLN A 13 -20.46 6.85 12.06
CA GLN A 13 -19.88 7.49 10.87
C GLN A 13 -20.18 8.98 10.86
N LYS A 14 -19.22 9.77 10.44
CA LYS A 14 -19.34 11.15 9.98
C LYS A 14 -18.80 11.25 8.56
N GLY A 15 -19.28 12.25 7.80
CA GLY A 15 -18.96 12.40 6.37
C GLY A 15 -19.92 11.60 5.49
N ASN A 16 -19.80 11.81 4.16
CA ASN A 16 -20.82 11.36 3.21
C ASN A 16 -20.35 10.17 2.34
N TYR A 17 -19.20 9.55 2.65
CA TYR A 17 -18.69 8.45 1.86
C TYR A 17 -19.50 7.17 2.07
N ALA A 18 -19.96 6.56 0.97
CA ALA A 18 -20.89 5.42 0.97
C ALA A 18 -20.21 4.03 1.03
N PHE A 19 -18.90 3.94 1.07
CA PHE A 19 -18.13 2.67 1.02
C PHE A 19 -18.46 1.78 -0.19
N ASP A 20 -18.70 2.40 -1.34
CA ASP A 20 -19.09 1.78 -2.60
C ASP A 20 -17.89 1.37 -3.49
N ARG A 21 -16.68 1.62 -3.02
CA ARG A 21 -15.43 1.36 -3.75
C ARG A 21 -14.54 0.38 -3.01
N PRO A 22 -13.68 -0.39 -3.72
CA PRO A 22 -12.66 -1.19 -3.07
C PRO A 22 -11.73 -0.30 -2.25
N ALA A 23 -11.30 -0.81 -1.11
CA ALA A 23 -10.49 -0.06 -0.16
C ALA A 23 -9.12 -0.68 0.04
N VAL A 24 -8.11 0.17 0.17
CA VAL A 24 -6.73 -0.20 0.50
C VAL A 24 -6.30 0.59 1.74
N ALA A 25 -5.76 -0.09 2.75
CA ALA A 25 -5.20 0.58 3.90
C ALA A 25 -3.74 0.96 3.66
N ILE A 26 -3.36 2.16 4.08
CA ILE A 26 -1.96 2.60 4.13
C ILE A 26 -1.64 2.96 5.57
N VAL A 27 -0.71 2.22 6.17
CA VAL A 27 -0.35 2.35 7.59
C VAL A 27 1.17 2.38 7.77
N GLY A 28 1.62 2.88 8.94
CA GLY A 28 3.04 2.90 9.22
C GLY A 28 3.40 3.57 10.52
N THR A 29 4.67 3.97 10.61
CA THR A 29 5.23 4.61 11.78
C THR A 29 4.65 6.00 12.02
N ARG A 30 4.56 6.37 13.30
CA ARG A 30 4.22 7.74 13.71
C ARG A 30 5.41 8.71 13.62
N ARG A 31 6.63 8.18 13.51
CA ARG A 31 7.89 8.92 13.34
C ARG A 31 8.46 8.63 11.96
N THR A 32 7.84 9.21 10.97
CA THR A 32 8.16 8.94 9.57
C THR A 32 9.35 9.76 9.08
N THR A 33 10.10 9.18 8.14
CA THR A 33 11.14 9.90 7.38
C THR A 33 10.50 10.70 6.23
N LEU A 34 11.28 11.59 5.60
CA LEU A 34 10.85 12.29 4.39
C LEU A 34 10.52 11.31 3.25
N TYR A 35 11.28 10.22 3.15
CA TYR A 35 11.01 9.13 2.20
C TYR A 35 9.63 8.50 2.46
N GLY A 36 9.36 8.11 3.70
CA GLY A 36 8.08 7.51 4.09
C GLY A 36 6.90 8.44 3.83
N GLN A 37 7.03 9.75 4.15
CA GLN A 37 6.00 10.76 3.88
C GLN A 37 5.70 10.87 2.39
N ALA A 38 6.75 11.05 1.57
CA ALA A 38 6.61 11.19 0.12
C ALA A 38 6.00 9.92 -0.50
N THR A 39 6.47 8.75 -0.08
CA THR A 39 5.99 7.46 -0.56
C THR A 39 4.53 7.21 -0.20
N ALA A 40 4.14 7.47 1.05
CA ALA A 40 2.75 7.30 1.50
C ALA A 40 1.79 8.24 0.74
N LYS A 41 2.17 9.52 0.56
CA LYS A 41 1.38 10.49 -0.22
C LYS A 41 1.26 10.09 -1.67
N LYS A 42 2.36 9.66 -2.30
CA LYS A 42 2.39 9.22 -3.70
C LYS A 42 1.47 8.01 -3.90
N LEU A 43 1.67 6.93 -3.14
CA LEU A 43 0.86 5.72 -3.25
C LEU A 43 -0.63 6.00 -3.00
N ALA A 44 -0.95 6.79 -1.97
CA ALA A 44 -2.32 7.18 -1.68
C ALA A 44 -2.96 7.96 -2.82
N SER A 45 -2.24 8.93 -3.42
CA SER A 45 -2.73 9.72 -4.55
C SER A 45 -2.95 8.86 -5.81
N GLU A 46 -2.02 7.96 -6.12
CA GLU A 46 -2.12 7.08 -7.28
C GLU A 46 -3.29 6.10 -7.13
N LEU A 47 -3.42 5.42 -5.98
CA LEU A 47 -4.52 4.51 -5.70
C LEU A 47 -5.87 5.22 -5.67
N ALA A 48 -5.94 6.43 -5.09
CA ALA A 48 -7.16 7.21 -5.06
C ALA A 48 -7.61 7.63 -6.47
N ARG A 49 -6.68 8.02 -7.38
CA ARG A 49 -6.99 8.29 -8.80
C ARG A 49 -7.54 7.07 -9.53
N LEU A 50 -7.07 5.89 -9.17
CA LEU A 50 -7.58 4.62 -9.70
C LEU A 50 -8.94 4.22 -9.11
N GLY A 51 -9.50 5.01 -8.20
CA GLY A 51 -10.82 4.81 -7.63
C GLY A 51 -10.85 3.99 -6.34
N PHE A 52 -9.70 3.66 -5.74
CA PHE A 52 -9.67 3.05 -4.42
C PHE A 52 -9.98 4.05 -3.32
N CYS A 53 -10.68 3.59 -2.28
CA CYS A 53 -10.78 4.33 -1.02
C CYS A 53 -9.53 4.06 -0.18
N ILE A 54 -8.86 5.13 0.26
CA ILE A 54 -7.70 5.02 1.14
C ILE A 54 -8.16 4.98 2.60
N VAL A 55 -7.94 3.88 3.28
CA VAL A 55 -8.28 3.70 4.69
C VAL A 55 -7.04 3.84 5.55
N SER A 56 -7.14 4.57 6.65
CA SER A 56 -6.07 4.62 7.65
C SER A 56 -6.62 4.99 9.04
N GLY A 57 -5.73 5.19 10.00
CA GLY A 57 -6.10 5.37 11.39
C GLY A 57 -6.07 6.81 11.90
N LEU A 58 -5.84 7.80 11.04
CA LEU A 58 -5.67 9.21 11.42
C LEU A 58 -4.57 9.45 12.48
N ALA A 59 -3.62 8.53 12.64
CA ALA A 59 -2.47 8.72 13.50
C ALA A 59 -1.47 9.69 12.86
N ARG A 60 -0.51 10.21 13.67
CA ARG A 60 0.65 10.95 13.14
C ARG A 60 1.40 10.13 12.11
N GLY A 61 2.15 10.78 11.24
CA GLY A 61 3.09 10.15 10.33
C GLY A 61 2.42 9.56 9.09
N ILE A 62 2.64 8.28 8.83
CA ILE A 62 2.19 7.63 7.59
C ILE A 62 0.68 7.72 7.40
N ASP A 63 -0.12 7.53 8.46
CA ASP A 63 -1.58 7.59 8.37
C ASP A 63 -2.06 8.96 7.89
N SER A 64 -1.52 10.05 8.47
CA SER A 64 -1.84 11.43 8.04
C SER A 64 -1.44 11.66 6.59
N CYS A 65 -0.24 11.22 6.20
CA CYS A 65 0.25 11.35 4.82
C CYS A 65 -0.62 10.60 3.82
N ALA A 66 -1.13 9.43 4.19
CA ALA A 66 -2.04 8.65 3.37
C ALA A 66 -3.37 9.40 3.11
N HIS A 67 -3.98 9.94 4.15
CA HIS A 67 -5.21 10.73 4.01
C HIS A 67 -4.97 12.00 3.18
N GLU A 68 -3.89 12.75 3.47
CA GLU A 68 -3.52 13.93 2.69
C GLU A 68 -3.30 13.59 1.20
N GLY A 69 -2.62 12.47 0.91
CA GLY A 69 -2.38 12.03 -0.47
C GLY A 69 -3.67 11.75 -1.23
N ALA A 70 -4.65 11.11 -0.60
CA ALA A 70 -5.98 10.89 -1.20
C ALA A 70 -6.74 12.20 -1.45
N LEU A 71 -6.76 13.09 -0.45
CA LEU A 71 -7.44 14.39 -0.55
C LEU A 71 -6.82 15.32 -1.59
N LEU A 72 -5.50 15.26 -1.83
CA LEU A 72 -4.83 16.04 -2.88
C LEU A 72 -5.40 15.81 -4.29
N VAL A 73 -6.01 14.66 -4.51
CA VAL A 73 -6.59 14.28 -5.81
C VAL A 73 -8.12 14.16 -5.76
N ASN A 74 -8.75 14.74 -4.73
CA ASN A 74 -10.18 14.62 -4.45
C ASN A 74 -10.66 13.15 -4.39
N GLY A 75 -9.77 12.26 -3.93
CA GLY A 75 -10.04 10.85 -3.79
C GLY A 75 -10.75 10.51 -2.48
N ALA A 76 -11.45 9.37 -2.45
CA ALA A 76 -12.11 8.90 -1.26
C ALA A 76 -11.11 8.45 -0.20
N THR A 77 -11.34 8.86 1.06
CA THR A 77 -10.56 8.37 2.19
C THR A 77 -11.41 8.17 3.43
N ALA A 78 -11.12 7.13 4.21
CA ALA A 78 -11.84 6.82 5.43
C ALA A 78 -10.88 6.67 6.62
N ALA A 79 -11.11 7.46 7.65
CA ALA A 79 -10.35 7.38 8.89
C ALA A 79 -11.10 6.55 9.92
N VAL A 80 -10.46 5.49 10.42
CA VAL A 80 -11.02 4.69 11.53
C VAL A 80 -10.36 5.16 12.83
N LEU A 81 -11.16 5.53 13.83
CA LEU A 81 -10.65 6.10 15.09
C LEU A 81 -10.51 5.03 16.17
N GLY A 82 -9.53 5.18 17.05
CA GLY A 82 -9.41 4.43 18.30
C GLY A 82 -10.05 5.15 19.50
N THR A 83 -10.87 6.17 19.26
CA THR A 83 -11.57 7.01 20.23
C THR A 83 -13.06 7.07 19.87
N GLY A 84 -13.91 7.61 20.74
CA GLY A 84 -15.24 8.06 20.33
C GLY A 84 -15.13 9.02 19.14
N ILE A 85 -16.14 9.01 18.28
CA ILE A 85 -16.13 9.81 17.05
C ILE A 85 -16.12 11.33 17.32
N ASP A 86 -16.48 11.74 18.52
CA ASP A 86 -16.45 13.12 19.03
C ASP A 86 -15.08 13.53 19.61
N ILE A 87 -14.16 12.56 19.81
CA ILE A 87 -12.84 12.80 20.38
C ILE A 87 -11.76 12.72 19.29
N ILE A 88 -11.25 13.87 18.92
CA ILE A 88 -10.19 13.99 17.89
C ILE A 88 -8.83 13.70 18.50
N TYR A 89 -8.17 12.67 18.01
CA TYR A 89 -6.83 12.29 18.44
C TYR A 89 -6.00 11.79 17.25
N PRO A 90 -4.78 12.28 17.07
CA PRO A 90 -4.11 13.32 17.86
C PRO A 90 -4.69 14.73 17.59
N PRO A 91 -4.60 15.68 18.52
CA PRO A 91 -5.18 17.02 18.35
C PRO A 91 -4.64 17.78 17.14
N GLU A 92 -3.39 17.53 16.75
CA GLU A 92 -2.74 18.15 15.60
C GLU A 92 -3.43 17.82 14.28
N ASN A 93 -4.14 16.70 14.21
CA ASN A 93 -4.85 16.26 13.01
C ASN A 93 -6.29 16.79 12.92
N LEU A 94 -6.66 17.81 13.72
CA LEU A 94 -7.98 18.41 13.69
C LEU A 94 -8.37 18.92 12.30
N ASP A 95 -7.47 19.61 11.62
CA ASP A 95 -7.75 20.15 10.28
C ASP A 95 -7.90 19.01 9.26
N LEU A 96 -7.05 17.99 9.35
CA LEU A 96 -7.16 16.81 8.49
C LEU A 96 -8.47 16.04 8.74
N TYR A 97 -8.88 15.90 10.02
CA TYR A 97 -10.17 15.31 10.38
C TYR A 97 -11.33 16.06 9.70
N ARG A 98 -11.37 17.40 9.79
CA ARG A 98 -12.40 18.23 9.17
C ARG A 98 -12.40 18.12 7.66
N ARG A 99 -11.21 18.08 7.05
CA ARG A 99 -11.09 17.91 5.60
C ARG A 99 -11.65 16.56 5.16
N ILE A 100 -11.31 15.47 5.85
CA ILE A 100 -11.86 14.13 5.53
C ILE A 100 -13.39 14.15 5.64
N GLU A 101 -13.95 14.74 6.72
CA GLU A 101 -15.39 14.82 6.94
C GLU A 101 -16.10 15.61 5.84
N ASN A 102 -15.52 16.72 5.36
CA ASN A 102 -16.18 17.68 4.46
C ASN A 102 -15.85 17.49 2.97
N GLU A 103 -14.71 16.85 2.63
CA GLU A 103 -14.23 16.70 1.25
C GLU A 103 -14.59 15.32 0.65
N GLY A 104 -15.67 14.67 1.10
CA GLY A 104 -16.18 13.44 0.50
C GLY A 104 -15.59 12.15 1.07
N GLY A 105 -14.96 12.23 2.23
CA GLY A 105 -14.47 11.07 2.99
C GLY A 105 -15.43 10.60 4.09
N ALA A 106 -14.93 9.72 4.95
CA ALA A 106 -15.63 9.27 6.16
C ALA A 106 -14.71 9.19 7.37
N ILE A 107 -15.25 9.50 8.53
CA ILE A 107 -14.67 9.22 9.83
C ILE A 107 -15.50 8.12 10.47
N CYS A 108 -14.87 7.04 10.92
CA CYS A 108 -15.54 5.89 11.52
C CYS A 108 -15.01 5.61 12.92
N SER A 109 -15.89 5.16 13.81
CA SER A 109 -15.50 4.66 15.12
C SER A 109 -16.46 3.57 15.61
N GLU A 110 -15.91 2.54 16.25
CA GLU A 110 -16.67 1.53 16.99
C GLU A 110 -16.98 1.98 18.44
N PHE A 111 -16.19 2.95 18.92
CA PHE A 111 -16.25 3.34 20.32
C PHE A 111 -17.39 4.33 20.62
N PRO A 112 -18.02 4.25 21.81
CA PRO A 112 -19.05 5.19 22.22
C PRO A 112 -18.49 6.62 22.33
N PHE A 113 -19.38 7.59 22.29
CA PHE A 113 -19.05 9.01 22.50
C PHE A 113 -18.26 9.19 23.80
N THR A 114 -17.41 10.19 23.86
CA THR A 114 -16.52 10.53 24.97
C THR A 114 -15.43 9.50 25.31
N ARG A 115 -15.35 8.38 24.59
CA ARG A 115 -14.28 7.40 24.78
C ARG A 115 -12.93 8.01 24.42
N ARG A 116 -12.03 8.13 25.42
CA ARG A 116 -10.69 8.66 25.23
C ARG A 116 -9.75 7.63 24.63
N ALA A 117 -8.65 8.12 24.03
CA ALA A 117 -7.60 7.32 23.47
C ALA A 117 -6.85 6.52 24.54
N ASP A 118 -6.65 5.22 24.30
CA ASP A 118 -5.74 4.37 25.07
C ASP A 118 -5.03 3.35 24.15
N ARG A 119 -4.02 2.66 24.68
CA ARG A 119 -3.24 1.68 23.90
C ARG A 119 -4.10 0.52 23.40
N GLN A 120 -5.03 0.06 24.22
CA GLN A 120 -5.88 -1.08 23.89
C GLN A 120 -6.88 -0.71 22.79
N SER A 121 -7.51 0.48 22.86
CA SER A 121 -8.46 0.93 21.85
C SER A 121 -7.82 1.10 20.48
N PHE A 122 -6.57 1.56 20.41
CA PHE A 122 -5.83 1.62 19.13
C PHE A 122 -5.55 0.24 18.55
N ALA A 123 -5.14 -0.72 19.39
CA ALA A 123 -4.90 -2.08 18.93
C ALA A 123 -6.20 -2.74 18.44
N MET A 124 -7.29 -2.58 19.20
CA MET A 124 -8.61 -3.11 18.81
C MET A 124 -9.13 -2.50 17.50
N ARG A 125 -8.98 -1.19 17.30
CA ARG A 125 -9.39 -0.51 16.08
C ARG A 125 -8.70 -1.05 14.83
N ASN A 126 -7.43 -1.48 14.93
CA ASN A 126 -6.64 -1.92 13.77
C ASN A 126 -7.27 -3.11 13.04
N ARG A 127 -8.03 -3.99 13.74
CA ARG A 127 -8.77 -5.07 13.09
C ARG A 127 -9.84 -4.56 12.13
N ILE A 128 -10.41 -3.38 12.43
CA ILE A 128 -11.42 -2.73 11.57
C ILE A 128 -10.74 -2.14 10.33
N VAL A 129 -9.59 -1.47 10.50
CA VAL A 129 -8.79 -0.98 9.37
C VAL A 129 -8.49 -2.12 8.41
N ALA A 130 -7.96 -3.24 8.93
CA ALA A 130 -7.69 -4.42 8.12
C ALA A 130 -8.97 -4.99 7.46
N GLY A 131 -10.04 -5.10 8.23
CA GLY A 131 -11.29 -5.70 7.77
C GLY A 131 -12.06 -4.91 6.72
N MET A 132 -11.86 -3.61 6.66
CA MET A 132 -12.49 -2.75 5.64
C MET A 132 -11.79 -2.83 4.29
N CYS A 133 -10.58 -3.39 4.22
CA CYS A 133 -9.71 -3.32 3.05
C CYS A 133 -9.50 -4.68 2.39
N SER A 134 -9.24 -4.68 1.10
CA SER A 134 -8.79 -5.86 0.35
C SER A 134 -7.27 -6.06 0.52
N ALA A 135 -6.54 -4.97 0.72
CA ALA A 135 -5.09 -4.97 0.88
C ALA A 135 -4.63 -3.94 1.90
N ILE A 136 -3.49 -4.23 2.54
CA ILE A 136 -2.82 -3.35 3.49
C ILE A 136 -1.41 -3.06 2.99
N ILE A 137 -1.04 -1.78 2.96
CA ILE A 137 0.32 -1.33 2.63
C ILE A 137 0.99 -0.79 3.89
N VAL A 138 2.11 -1.38 4.27
CA VAL A 138 2.97 -0.88 5.34
C VAL A 138 4.15 -0.12 4.72
N VAL A 139 4.20 1.21 4.94
CA VAL A 139 5.22 2.08 4.29
C VAL A 139 6.51 2.11 5.11
N GLU A 140 6.42 2.38 6.38
CA GLU A 140 7.53 2.36 7.34
C GLU A 140 7.04 1.79 8.65
N SER A 141 7.79 0.87 9.25
CA SER A 141 7.51 0.31 10.56
C SER A 141 8.79 -0.18 11.24
N ASP A 142 8.88 0.06 12.53
CA ASP A 142 9.74 -0.72 13.40
C ASP A 142 9.12 -2.11 13.60
N VAL A 143 9.93 -3.12 13.97
CA VAL A 143 9.48 -4.50 14.25
C VAL A 143 8.39 -4.53 15.35
N SER A 144 8.48 -3.64 16.36
CA SER A 144 7.49 -3.48 17.42
C SER A 144 6.40 -2.45 17.12
N GLY A 145 6.33 -1.94 15.90
CA GLY A 145 5.43 -0.86 15.50
C GLY A 145 3.96 -1.24 15.53
N GLY A 146 3.10 -0.25 15.82
CA GLY A 146 1.63 -0.47 15.82
C GLY A 146 1.07 -0.91 14.47
N SER A 147 1.71 -0.57 13.36
CA SER A 147 1.37 -1.01 12.01
C SER A 147 1.59 -2.51 11.80
N MET A 148 2.54 -3.14 12.53
CA MET A 148 2.73 -4.59 12.53
C MET A 148 1.49 -5.33 13.09
N ILE A 149 0.79 -4.71 14.05
CA ILE A 149 -0.47 -5.26 14.58
C ILE A 149 -1.55 -5.24 13.48
N THR A 150 -1.62 -4.16 12.69
CA THR A 150 -2.56 -4.07 11.57
C THR A 150 -2.23 -5.10 10.49
N ALA A 151 -0.95 -5.27 10.15
CA ALA A 151 -0.50 -6.28 9.19
C ALA A 151 -0.83 -7.70 9.65
N ARG A 152 -0.67 -8.00 10.96
CA ARG A 152 -1.06 -9.29 11.53
C ARG A 152 -2.56 -9.53 11.40
N PHE A 153 -3.41 -8.56 11.76
CA PHE A 153 -4.86 -8.69 11.56
C PHE A 153 -5.23 -8.89 10.10
N ALA A 154 -4.52 -8.23 9.17
CA ALA A 154 -4.72 -8.43 7.75
C ALA A 154 -4.46 -9.89 7.34
N GLY A 155 -3.32 -10.47 7.75
CA GLY A 155 -3.01 -11.87 7.50
C GLY A 155 -4.03 -12.84 8.12
N GLU A 156 -4.42 -12.62 9.38
CA GLU A 156 -5.45 -13.42 10.09
C GLU A 156 -6.83 -13.32 9.39
N GLN A 157 -7.10 -12.25 8.68
CA GLN A 157 -8.35 -12.00 7.94
C GLN A 157 -8.25 -12.36 6.45
N GLY A 158 -7.14 -12.97 6.00
CA GLY A 158 -6.92 -13.33 4.61
C GLY A 158 -6.83 -12.13 3.66
N ARG A 159 -6.35 -10.98 4.14
CA ARG A 159 -6.12 -9.79 3.32
C ARG A 159 -4.70 -9.79 2.78
N LEU A 160 -4.50 -9.23 1.61
CA LEU A 160 -3.17 -9.03 1.04
C LEU A 160 -2.36 -8.06 1.90
N VAL A 161 -1.11 -8.40 2.16
CA VAL A 161 -0.18 -7.54 2.90
C VAL A 161 0.97 -7.18 2.00
N PHE A 162 1.19 -5.88 1.83
CA PHE A 162 2.29 -5.30 1.08
C PHE A 162 3.21 -4.52 2.01
N ALA A 163 4.50 -4.59 1.76
CA ALA A 163 5.49 -3.82 2.51
C ALA A 163 6.41 -3.06 1.56
N VAL A 164 6.55 -1.76 1.83
CA VAL A 164 7.46 -0.89 1.07
C VAL A 164 8.88 -1.15 1.55
N PRO A 165 9.83 -1.47 0.65
CA PRO A 165 11.23 -1.65 1.03
C PRO A 165 11.85 -0.32 1.44
N GLY A 166 12.79 -0.38 2.37
CA GLY A 166 13.57 0.77 2.80
C GLY A 166 15.03 0.41 2.98
N ARG A 167 15.82 1.36 3.48
CA ARG A 167 17.25 1.13 3.72
C ARG A 167 17.46 0.14 4.87
N ILE A 168 18.45 -0.72 4.73
CA ILE A 168 18.76 -1.77 5.73
C ILE A 168 19.33 -1.21 7.05
N ASP A 169 19.88 0.00 7.01
CA ASP A 169 20.43 0.74 8.15
C ASP A 169 19.40 1.62 8.88
N GLN A 170 18.15 1.64 8.40
CA GLN A 170 17.07 2.43 8.98
C GLN A 170 16.18 1.57 9.88
N PRO A 171 16.08 1.87 11.19
CA PRO A 171 15.20 1.13 12.10
C PRO A 171 13.73 1.17 11.68
N SER A 172 13.26 2.26 11.06
CA SER A 172 11.91 2.39 10.55
C SER A 172 11.59 1.48 9.36
N SER A 173 12.58 0.83 8.76
CA SER A 173 12.38 -0.15 7.68
C SER A 173 12.40 -1.59 8.16
N ALA A 174 12.86 -1.84 9.40
CA ALA A 174 13.08 -3.19 9.92
C ALA A 174 11.79 -4.02 9.97
N GLY A 175 10.65 -3.40 10.33
CA GLY A 175 9.34 -4.05 10.31
C GLY A 175 8.88 -4.42 8.90
N CYS A 176 9.07 -3.54 7.92
CA CYS A 176 8.76 -3.84 6.53
C CYS A 176 9.61 -4.98 5.98
N HIS A 177 10.91 -5.00 6.29
CA HIS A 177 11.79 -6.11 5.93
C HIS A 177 11.37 -7.43 6.58
N GLN A 178 10.91 -7.38 7.84
CA GLN A 178 10.38 -8.57 8.51
C GLN A 178 9.10 -9.07 7.83
N LEU A 179 8.16 -8.18 7.51
CA LEU A 179 6.94 -8.54 6.78
C LEU A 179 7.23 -9.21 5.45
N ILE A 180 8.20 -8.69 4.66
CA ILE A 180 8.61 -9.29 3.39
C ILE A 180 9.18 -10.71 3.60
N ARG A 181 10.01 -10.92 4.63
CA ARG A 181 10.51 -12.26 4.99
C ARG A 181 9.41 -13.21 5.42
N ASP A 182 8.35 -12.69 6.06
CA ASP A 182 7.19 -13.45 6.53
C ASP A 182 6.16 -13.70 5.42
N GLY A 183 6.44 -13.27 4.18
CA GLY A 183 5.62 -13.54 3.00
C GLY A 183 4.73 -12.38 2.53
N ALA A 184 4.89 -11.19 3.09
CA ALA A 184 4.24 -10.01 2.52
C ALA A 184 4.85 -9.66 1.16
N THR A 185 4.00 -9.24 0.21
CA THR A 185 4.46 -8.84 -1.12
C THR A 185 5.26 -7.54 -1.03
N LEU A 186 6.44 -7.53 -1.65
CA LEU A 186 7.25 -6.32 -1.78
C LEU A 186 6.54 -5.34 -2.71
N LEU A 187 6.37 -4.09 -2.26
CA LEU A 187 5.71 -3.03 -3.02
C LEU A 187 6.70 -1.95 -3.45
N THR A 188 6.90 -1.79 -4.74
CA THR A 188 7.73 -0.73 -5.33
C THR A 188 6.91 0.29 -6.10
N CYS A 189 5.78 -0.12 -6.65
CA CYS A 189 4.85 0.72 -7.39
C CYS A 189 3.41 0.20 -7.21
N VAL A 190 2.44 0.98 -7.67
CA VAL A 190 1.02 0.60 -7.58
C VAL A 190 0.69 -0.61 -8.44
N ASP A 191 1.41 -0.83 -9.54
CA ASP A 191 1.20 -1.99 -10.41
C ASP A 191 1.45 -3.33 -9.70
N ASP A 192 2.38 -3.39 -8.74
CA ASP A 192 2.61 -4.58 -7.91
C ASP A 192 1.31 -4.97 -7.16
N LEU A 193 0.60 -3.97 -6.63
CA LEU A 193 -0.68 -4.19 -5.93
C LEU A 193 -1.80 -4.56 -6.90
N LEU A 194 -1.89 -3.88 -8.06
CA LEU A 194 -2.94 -4.15 -9.04
C LEU A 194 -2.82 -5.54 -9.62
N ASN A 195 -1.62 -6.05 -9.86
CA ASN A 195 -1.38 -7.39 -10.36
C ASN A 195 -1.89 -8.44 -9.37
N GLU A 196 -1.64 -8.28 -8.06
CA GLU A 196 -2.12 -9.20 -7.03
C GLU A 196 -3.65 -9.13 -6.85
N ILE A 197 -4.24 -7.93 -6.85
CA ILE A 197 -5.70 -7.78 -6.71
C ILE A 197 -6.44 -8.31 -7.95
N ASN A 198 -5.94 -8.05 -9.16
CA ASN A 198 -6.55 -8.57 -10.39
C ASN A 198 -6.55 -10.10 -10.46
N TYR A 199 -5.55 -10.74 -9.84
CA TYR A 199 -5.48 -12.19 -9.75
C TYR A 199 -6.58 -12.79 -8.87
N LEU A 200 -7.05 -12.03 -7.85
CA LEU A 200 -8.01 -12.52 -6.86
C LEU A 200 -9.47 -12.34 -7.25
N ASP A 201 -9.88 -11.30 -8.03
CA ASP A 201 -11.33 -11.03 -8.10
C ASP A 201 -11.87 -10.16 -9.24
N GLY A 202 -11.21 -9.83 -10.26
CA GLY A 202 -11.81 -9.04 -11.36
C GLY A 202 -12.40 -7.67 -10.94
N MET A 203 -12.18 -7.22 -9.72
CA MET A 203 -12.60 -5.92 -9.21
C MET A 203 -11.67 -4.81 -9.73
N ARG A 204 -11.93 -4.31 -10.93
CA ARG A 204 -11.30 -3.08 -11.38
C ARG A 204 -12.08 -1.89 -10.83
N PRO A 205 -11.48 -1.05 -9.96
CA PRO A 205 -12.10 0.21 -9.57
C PRO A 205 -12.27 1.10 -10.80
N GLN A 206 -13.34 1.88 -10.81
CA GLN A 206 -13.56 2.86 -11.89
C GLN A 206 -12.70 4.10 -11.59
N PRO A 207 -11.86 4.57 -12.54
CA PRO A 207 -11.10 5.80 -12.37
C PRO A 207 -12.02 6.99 -12.08
N ILE A 208 -11.57 7.90 -11.22
CA ILE A 208 -12.29 9.14 -10.93
C ILE A 208 -12.28 9.98 -12.21
N PRO A 209 -13.44 10.39 -12.75
CA PRO A 209 -13.46 11.30 -13.89
C PRO A 209 -12.78 12.62 -13.48
N SER A 210 -11.73 13.01 -14.20
CA SER A 210 -11.11 14.32 -14.04
C SER A 210 -12.17 15.38 -14.33
N LYS A 211 -12.52 16.25 -13.36
CA LYS A 211 -13.38 17.40 -13.61
C LYS A 211 -12.72 18.28 -14.65
N GLY A 212 -13.42 18.41 -15.78
CA GLY A 212 -12.96 18.88 -17.03
C GLY A 212 -12.35 20.28 -17.09
N SER A 213 -11.54 20.45 -18.08
CA SER A 213 -11.50 21.65 -18.89
C SER A 213 -12.37 21.36 -20.13
N ASP A 214 -13.48 22.04 -20.25
CA ASP A 214 -14.27 22.07 -21.48
C ASP A 214 -13.40 22.64 -22.61
N ALA A 215 -13.14 21.82 -23.64
CA ALA A 215 -12.93 22.32 -25.00
C ALA A 215 -12.92 21.15 -26.00
N GLY A 216 -13.97 21.08 -26.87
CA GLY A 216 -13.82 20.78 -28.29
C GLY A 216 -13.49 19.38 -28.75
N ASP A 217 -14.52 18.65 -29.11
CA ASP A 217 -14.71 17.86 -30.35
C ASP A 217 -13.42 17.44 -31.10
N GLY A 218 -13.29 16.14 -31.37
CA GLY A 218 -12.32 15.59 -32.31
C GLY A 218 -11.95 14.15 -31.95
N GLY A 219 -12.66 13.19 -32.55
CA GLY A 219 -12.34 11.76 -32.38
C GLY A 219 -10.89 11.43 -32.75
N ASP A 220 -10.26 10.69 -31.84
CA ASP A 220 -9.16 9.81 -32.22
C ASP A 220 -8.99 8.69 -31.17
N THR A 221 -8.69 7.54 -31.68
CA THR A 221 -8.41 6.28 -31.01
C THR A 221 -7.39 6.45 -29.86
N PRO A 222 -7.51 5.76 -28.70
CA PRO A 222 -6.54 5.90 -27.63
C PRO A 222 -5.18 5.38 -28.08
N ALA A 223 -4.25 6.29 -28.23
CA ALA A 223 -2.86 6.01 -28.51
C ALA A 223 -2.26 5.23 -27.31
N HIS A 224 -1.69 4.09 -27.62
CA HIS A 224 -0.84 3.29 -26.75
C HIS A 224 0.22 4.17 -26.08
N VAL A 225 0.12 4.39 -24.77
CA VAL A 225 1.17 5.05 -23.99
C VAL A 225 2.36 4.09 -23.92
N PRO A 226 3.53 4.43 -24.49
CA PRO A 226 4.68 3.54 -24.40
C PRO A 226 5.13 3.46 -22.94
N SER A 227 5.36 2.26 -22.45
CA SER A 227 6.00 1.99 -21.18
C SER A 227 7.33 2.75 -21.10
N PRO A 228 7.71 3.35 -19.95
CA PRO A 228 8.99 4.03 -19.83
C PRO A 228 10.12 3.03 -20.08
N THR A 229 10.83 3.21 -21.18
CA THR A 229 12.06 2.46 -21.48
C THR A 229 13.11 2.87 -20.45
N LEU A 230 13.71 1.88 -19.79
CA LEU A 230 14.75 2.06 -18.76
C LEU A 230 16.05 2.68 -19.34
N PHE A 231 16.13 2.82 -20.64
CA PHE A 231 17.26 3.39 -21.37
C PHE A 231 16.76 4.58 -22.18
N GLY A 232 17.39 5.73 -21.96
CA GLY A 232 17.14 6.95 -22.74
C GLY A 232 17.27 6.67 -24.23
N GLY A 233 16.35 7.24 -25.02
CA GLY A 233 16.26 7.03 -26.46
C GLY A 233 17.49 7.56 -27.24
N GLY A 234 18.55 6.75 -27.25
CA GLY A 234 19.60 6.81 -28.25
C GLY A 234 19.52 5.50 -29.03
N ASP A 235 19.75 5.55 -30.33
CA ASP A 235 19.77 4.36 -31.16
C ASP A 235 20.83 3.39 -30.61
N LEU A 236 20.39 2.17 -30.25
CA LEU A 236 21.25 1.12 -29.74
C LEU A 236 22.29 0.76 -30.83
N THR A 237 23.53 0.66 -30.44
CA THR A 237 24.60 0.15 -31.31
C THR A 237 24.33 -1.31 -31.69
N ASP A 238 24.88 -1.77 -32.83
CA ASP A 238 24.68 -3.15 -33.32
C ASP A 238 25.04 -4.22 -32.29
N ASP A 239 26.01 -3.98 -31.41
CA ASP A 239 26.39 -4.90 -30.36
C ASP A 239 25.39 -4.91 -29.19
N GLU A 240 24.80 -3.78 -28.85
CA GLU A 240 23.74 -3.68 -27.85
C GLU A 240 22.44 -4.36 -28.33
N GLN A 241 22.12 -4.24 -29.60
CA GLN A 241 20.97 -4.95 -30.22
C GLN A 241 21.18 -6.47 -30.21
N ARG A 242 22.41 -6.92 -30.48
CA ARG A 242 22.74 -8.37 -30.41
C ARG A 242 22.66 -8.92 -28.99
N LEU A 243 23.15 -8.18 -28.00
CA LEU A 243 23.02 -8.55 -26.59
C LEU A 243 21.55 -8.62 -26.17
N LEU A 244 20.75 -7.63 -26.51
CA LEU A 244 19.31 -7.60 -26.21
C LEU A 244 18.58 -8.79 -26.86
N ALA A 245 18.92 -9.14 -28.11
CA ALA A 245 18.35 -10.29 -28.79
C ALA A 245 18.72 -11.63 -28.13
N CYS A 246 19.93 -11.74 -27.58
CA CYS A 246 20.33 -12.92 -26.80
C CYS A 246 19.55 -13.06 -25.49
N PHE A 247 19.32 -11.96 -24.75
CA PHE A 247 18.51 -11.96 -23.53
C PHE A 247 17.05 -12.32 -23.81
N LEU A 248 16.45 -11.75 -24.84
CA LEU A 248 15.07 -12.05 -25.23
C LEU A 248 14.88 -13.48 -25.72
N ARG A 249 15.91 -14.10 -26.31
CA ARG A 249 15.92 -15.50 -26.72
C ARG A 249 16.02 -16.44 -25.51
N ALA A 250 16.84 -16.11 -24.52
CA ALA A 250 16.97 -16.87 -23.27
C ALA A 250 15.67 -16.86 -22.44
N ALA A 251 14.92 -15.74 -22.44
CA ALA A 251 13.63 -15.62 -21.74
C ALA A 251 12.46 -16.40 -22.40
N ARG A 252 12.62 -16.89 -23.64
CA ARG A 252 11.60 -17.65 -24.37
C ARG A 252 11.79 -19.17 -24.38
N CYS A 253 12.78 -19.71 -23.66
CA CYS A 253 12.93 -21.17 -23.53
C CYS A 253 11.97 -21.70 -22.46
N PRO A 254 10.99 -22.56 -22.78
CA PRO A 254 10.21 -23.26 -21.76
C PRO A 254 11.13 -24.22 -21.00
N ALA A 255 10.99 -24.25 -19.69
CA ALA A 255 11.74 -25.11 -18.77
C ALA A 255 11.39 -26.59 -19.02
N SER A 256 12.14 -27.27 -19.88
CA SER A 256 12.17 -28.73 -19.97
C SER A 256 13.45 -29.20 -20.69
N THR A 257 14.58 -29.20 -20.00
CA THR A 257 15.72 -30.06 -20.29
C THR A 257 16.50 -30.33 -19.00
N PRO A 258 16.92 -31.57 -18.73
CA PRO A 258 17.65 -31.93 -17.52
C PRO A 258 19.06 -31.29 -17.52
N SER A 259 19.49 -30.86 -16.33
CA SER A 259 20.78 -30.22 -16.08
C SER A 259 21.96 -31.13 -16.49
N PRO A 260 23.00 -30.61 -17.16
CA PRO A 260 24.24 -31.34 -17.36
C PRO A 260 24.98 -31.55 -16.03
N PRO A 261 25.81 -32.61 -15.90
CA PRO A 261 26.53 -32.90 -14.66
C PRO A 261 27.56 -31.80 -14.35
N ARG A 262 27.65 -31.44 -13.09
CA ARG A 262 28.60 -30.44 -12.57
C ARG A 262 30.05 -30.96 -12.75
N PRO A 263 31.01 -30.15 -13.20
CA PRO A 263 32.42 -30.53 -13.14
C PRO A 263 32.88 -30.54 -11.68
N ASP A 264 33.70 -31.55 -11.33
CA ASP A 264 34.30 -31.79 -10.04
C ASP A 264 35.08 -30.56 -9.56
N CYS A 265 34.69 -30.01 -8.43
CA CYS A 265 35.43 -28.98 -7.72
C CYS A 265 36.42 -29.67 -6.76
N PRO A 266 37.73 -29.43 -6.81
CA PRO A 266 38.69 -30.05 -5.92
C PRO A 266 38.48 -29.54 -4.48
N ARG A 267 38.36 -30.49 -3.53
CA ARG A 267 38.25 -30.21 -2.08
C ARG A 267 39.56 -29.58 -1.59
N THR A 268 39.51 -28.33 -1.20
CA THR A 268 40.55 -27.70 -0.39
C THR A 268 40.42 -28.17 1.07
N THR A 269 41.41 -28.94 1.51
CA THR A 269 41.61 -29.34 2.90
C THR A 269 42.20 -28.15 3.68
N PHE A 270 41.49 -27.69 4.72
CA PHE A 270 42.02 -26.76 5.72
C PHE A 270 42.79 -27.52 6.77
N PRO A 271 43.98 -27.06 7.23
CA PRO A 271 44.70 -27.67 8.35
C PRO A 271 44.02 -27.32 9.71
N PRO A 272 44.19 -28.15 10.75
CA PRO A 272 43.62 -27.89 12.06
C PRO A 272 44.35 -26.75 12.77
N ARG A 273 43.60 -25.92 13.48
CA ARG A 273 44.14 -24.89 14.38
C ARG A 273 44.62 -25.56 15.67
N SER A 274 45.85 -25.30 15.99
CA SER A 274 46.44 -25.50 17.32
C SER A 274 46.02 -24.41 18.31
#